data_8635705f835f4e004fb30451f7d57b80
#
_entry.id   8635705f835f4e004fb30451f7d57b80
#
_cell.length_a   1.000
_cell.length_b   1.000
_cell.length_c   1.000
_cell.angle_alpha   90.00
_cell.angle_beta   90.00
_cell.angle_gamma   90.00
#
_symmetry.space_group_name_H-M   'P 1'
#
loop_
_entity.id
_entity.type
_entity.pdbx_description
1 polymer ?
#
loop_
_entity_poly.entity_id
_entity_poly.type
_entity_poly.pdbx_seq_one_letter_code
_entity_poly.pdbx_strand_id
1 'polypeptide(L)'
;MPELHPGIATLAPLLGSWSGRGSGEYPTITPFDYLEDVIVGHTGKPFLTYTQRTRSPDGQPMHAETGYLRMPAGGRVELVLAHPTGVTEIDEGTVTDADGVLVIELQSTLVGLSSSAKEVVAVQRSIRVNRSEWHYTLRMAAVGQPVQHHLAATLRRQP
;
A
#
# COMPACT_ATOMS: atom_id res chain seq x y z
N MET A 1 -3.10 -15.09 -20.90
CA MET A 1 -2.45 -14.17 -19.94
C MET A 1 -1.10 -13.76 -20.48
N PRO A 2 -0.79 -12.47 -20.51
CA PRO A 2 0.56 -12.03 -20.87
C PRO A 2 1.56 -12.52 -19.82
N GLU A 3 2.80 -12.70 -20.24
CA GLU A 3 3.88 -13.01 -19.29
C GLU A 3 4.22 -11.76 -18.45
N LEU A 4 4.68 -11.99 -17.22
CA LEU A 4 5.14 -10.92 -16.35
C LEU A 4 6.38 -10.27 -16.97
N HIS A 5 6.38 -8.94 -17.04
CA HIS A 5 7.52 -8.21 -17.57
C HIS A 5 8.77 -8.44 -16.70
N PRO A 6 9.93 -8.80 -17.31
CA PRO A 6 11.13 -9.12 -16.53
C PRO A 6 11.63 -7.98 -15.66
N GLY A 7 11.39 -6.72 -16.03
CA GLY A 7 11.78 -5.55 -15.25
C GLY A 7 11.08 -5.40 -13.90
N ILE A 8 10.02 -6.16 -13.65
CA ILE A 8 9.29 -6.15 -12.35
C ILE A 8 9.20 -7.55 -11.74
N ALA A 9 10.03 -8.50 -12.20
CA ALA A 9 9.99 -9.88 -11.70
C ALA A 9 10.21 -9.98 -10.18
N THR A 10 11.01 -9.09 -9.61
CA THR A 10 11.23 -9.02 -8.16
C THR A 10 9.92 -8.82 -7.38
N LEU A 11 8.94 -8.12 -7.96
CA LEU A 11 7.65 -7.87 -7.33
C LEU A 11 6.62 -8.99 -7.52
N ALA A 12 6.97 -10.07 -8.21
CA ALA A 12 6.07 -11.19 -8.46
C ALA A 12 5.39 -11.77 -7.21
N PRO A 13 6.03 -11.82 -6.03
CA PRO A 13 5.38 -12.29 -4.79
C PRO A 13 4.15 -11.48 -4.38
N LEU A 14 3.99 -10.25 -4.86
CA LEU A 14 2.81 -9.42 -4.56
C LEU A 14 1.57 -9.85 -5.36
N LEU A 15 1.74 -10.50 -6.50
CA LEU A 15 0.62 -10.84 -7.41
C LEU A 15 -0.42 -11.71 -6.74
N GLY A 16 -1.70 -11.40 -7.00
CA GLY A 16 -2.83 -12.18 -6.53
C GLY A 16 -3.81 -11.37 -5.68
N SER A 17 -4.65 -12.09 -4.96
CA SER A 17 -5.65 -11.54 -4.06
C SER A 17 -5.27 -11.82 -2.61
N TRP A 18 -5.45 -10.83 -1.77
CA TRP A 18 -5.07 -10.86 -0.36
C TRP A 18 -6.22 -10.32 0.48
N SER A 19 -6.48 -10.95 1.63
CA SER A 19 -7.51 -10.49 2.56
C SER A 19 -7.06 -10.66 4.00
N GLY A 20 -7.46 -9.75 4.86
CA GLY A 20 -7.11 -9.82 6.27
C GLY A 20 -7.67 -8.69 7.11
N ARG A 21 -7.02 -8.45 8.23
CA ARG A 21 -7.45 -7.50 9.24
C ARG A 21 -6.34 -6.51 9.54
N GLY A 22 -6.76 -5.29 9.86
CA GLY A 22 -5.87 -4.26 10.32
C GLY A 22 -6.47 -3.44 11.47
N SER A 23 -5.64 -2.59 12.01
CA SER A 23 -6.03 -1.60 13.01
C SER A 23 -5.44 -0.25 12.67
N GLY A 24 -6.17 0.80 13.03
CA GLY A 24 -5.74 2.17 12.84
C GLY A 24 -5.88 2.99 14.09
N GLU A 25 -4.98 3.97 14.21
CA GLU A 25 -4.99 4.97 15.28
C GLU A 25 -4.39 6.27 14.78
N TYR A 26 -4.83 7.36 15.33
CA TYR A 26 -4.24 8.68 15.10
C TYR A 26 -4.70 9.61 16.22
N PRO A 27 -3.92 10.66 16.58
CA PRO A 27 -4.29 11.55 17.71
C PRO A 27 -5.65 12.24 17.57
N THR A 28 -6.13 12.42 16.32
CA THR A 28 -7.37 13.16 16.03
C THR A 28 -8.60 12.26 15.85
N ILE A 29 -8.46 10.94 15.97
CA ILE A 29 -9.55 9.97 15.75
C ILE A 29 -9.56 8.91 16.85
N THR A 30 -10.71 8.25 17.01
CA THR A 30 -10.83 7.07 17.85
C THR A 30 -10.17 5.87 17.15
N PRO A 31 -9.39 5.03 17.85
CA PRO A 31 -8.84 3.81 17.28
C PRO A 31 -9.91 2.91 16.68
N PHE A 32 -9.59 2.24 15.58
CA PHE A 32 -10.54 1.42 14.83
C PHE A 32 -9.89 0.16 14.27
N ASP A 33 -10.70 -0.87 14.05
CA ASP A 33 -10.33 -2.08 13.31
C ASP A 33 -10.97 -2.06 11.93
N TYR A 34 -10.34 -2.74 10.98
CA TYR A 34 -10.88 -2.87 9.63
C TYR A 34 -10.54 -4.23 9.02
N LEU A 35 -11.35 -4.60 8.03
CA LEU A 35 -11.08 -5.72 7.13
C LEU A 35 -10.57 -5.13 5.82
N GLU A 36 -9.63 -5.81 5.19
CA GLU A 36 -8.96 -5.31 3.99
C GLU A 36 -8.88 -6.38 2.92
N ASP A 37 -9.13 -5.98 1.69
CA ASP A 37 -8.91 -6.77 0.49
C ASP A 37 -7.95 -6.01 -0.43
N VAL A 38 -6.91 -6.69 -0.93
CA VAL A 38 -5.94 -6.16 -1.89
C VAL A 38 -5.88 -7.08 -3.09
N ILE A 39 -5.88 -6.48 -4.28
CA ILE A 39 -5.67 -7.19 -5.54
C ILE A 39 -4.50 -6.57 -6.26
N VAL A 40 -3.54 -7.40 -6.64
CA VAL A 40 -2.37 -7.00 -7.42
C VAL A 40 -2.35 -7.81 -8.70
N GLY A 41 -2.30 -7.12 -9.83
CA GLY A 41 -2.28 -7.72 -11.16
C GLY A 41 -1.18 -7.13 -12.03
N HIS A 42 -1.11 -7.60 -13.30
CA HIS A 42 -0.22 -7.05 -14.31
C HIS A 42 -0.84 -7.15 -15.70
N THR A 43 -0.27 -6.42 -16.63
CA THR A 43 -0.70 -6.38 -18.05
C THR A 43 0.41 -6.85 -19.00
N GLY A 44 1.52 -7.37 -18.48
CA GLY A 44 2.72 -7.69 -19.25
C GLY A 44 3.63 -6.49 -19.51
N LYS A 45 3.27 -5.31 -18.99
CA LYS A 45 4.08 -4.08 -19.05
C LYS A 45 4.87 -3.91 -17.75
N PRO A 46 5.86 -3.01 -17.69
CA PRO A 46 6.76 -2.86 -16.53
C PRO A 46 6.12 -2.16 -15.33
N PHE A 47 4.92 -2.58 -14.94
CA PHE A 47 4.23 -2.14 -13.73
C PHE A 47 3.25 -3.21 -13.24
N LEU A 48 2.97 -3.18 -11.95
CA LEU A 48 1.85 -3.90 -11.35
C LEU A 48 0.67 -2.94 -11.14
N THR A 49 -0.54 -3.45 -11.30
CA THR A 49 -1.76 -2.77 -10.87
C THR A 49 -2.04 -3.11 -9.41
N TYR A 50 -2.54 -2.15 -8.65
CA TYR A 50 -2.84 -2.30 -7.24
C TYR A 50 -4.19 -1.68 -6.93
N THR A 51 -5.05 -2.43 -6.25
CA THR A 51 -6.30 -1.92 -5.69
C THR A 51 -6.48 -2.44 -4.27
N GLN A 52 -7.00 -1.58 -3.40
CA GLN A 52 -7.25 -1.89 -2.00
C GLN A 52 -8.62 -1.36 -1.61
N ARG A 53 -9.35 -2.12 -0.81
CA ARG A 53 -10.61 -1.71 -0.20
C ARG A 53 -10.63 -2.15 1.25
N THR A 54 -11.14 -1.27 2.11
CA THR A 54 -11.37 -1.59 3.52
C THR A 54 -12.84 -1.45 3.87
N ARG A 55 -13.25 -2.18 4.88
CA ARG A 55 -14.57 -2.12 5.49
C ARG A 55 -14.46 -2.29 7.00
N SER A 56 -15.44 -1.80 7.73
CA SER A 56 -15.54 -2.05 9.16
C SER A 56 -15.81 -3.55 9.44
N PRO A 57 -15.57 -4.04 10.66
CA PRO A 57 -15.86 -5.44 11.00
C PRO A 57 -17.31 -5.85 10.77
N ASP A 58 -18.26 -4.92 10.78
CA ASP A 58 -19.68 -5.17 10.47
C ASP A 58 -20.02 -4.99 8.98
N GLY A 59 -19.00 -4.77 8.12
CA GLY A 59 -19.15 -4.79 6.67
C GLY A 59 -19.40 -3.45 6.00
N GLN A 60 -19.38 -2.33 6.72
CA GLN A 60 -19.57 -1.00 6.11
C GLN A 60 -18.31 -0.55 5.36
N PRO A 61 -18.43 -0.06 4.11
CA PRO A 61 -17.29 0.48 3.37
C PRO A 61 -16.59 1.61 4.14
N MET A 62 -15.25 1.61 4.12
CA MET A 62 -14.44 2.63 4.79
C MET A 62 -13.55 3.38 3.80
N HIS A 63 -12.47 2.76 3.34
CA HIS A 63 -11.48 3.38 2.48
C HIS A 63 -11.25 2.57 1.21
N ALA A 64 -10.68 3.21 0.21
CA ALA A 64 -10.17 2.56 -0.99
C ALA A 64 -8.94 3.32 -1.49
N GLU A 65 -8.07 2.61 -2.19
CA GLU A 65 -6.97 3.22 -2.92
C GLU A 65 -6.64 2.40 -4.16
N THR A 66 -6.11 3.04 -5.17
CA THR A 66 -5.76 2.40 -6.43
C THR A 66 -4.53 3.04 -7.05
N GLY A 67 -3.74 2.26 -7.74
CA GLY A 67 -2.56 2.76 -8.42
C GLY A 67 -1.66 1.69 -8.99
N TYR A 68 -0.38 2.02 -9.05
CA TYR A 68 0.62 1.22 -9.74
C TYR A 68 1.90 1.11 -8.94
N LEU A 69 2.55 -0.06 -9.03
CA LEU A 69 3.90 -0.28 -8.56
C LEU A 69 4.84 -0.39 -9.75
N ARG A 70 5.97 0.31 -9.70
CA ARG A 70 6.97 0.36 -10.75
C ARG A 70 8.36 0.11 -10.17
N MET A 71 9.27 -0.41 -11.01
CA MET A 71 10.69 -0.52 -10.66
C MET A 71 11.52 0.21 -11.72
N PRO A 72 11.89 1.49 -11.48
CA PRO A 72 12.64 2.27 -12.46
C PRO A 72 14.11 1.80 -12.59
N ALA A 73 14.63 1.14 -11.55
CA ALA A 73 15.97 0.57 -11.51
C ALA A 73 16.00 -0.61 -10.54
N GLY A 74 17.06 -1.42 -10.59
CA GLY A 74 17.23 -2.55 -9.68
C GLY A 74 17.21 -2.11 -8.21
N GLY A 75 16.41 -2.78 -7.41
CA GLY A 75 16.25 -2.48 -5.98
C GLY A 75 15.47 -1.21 -5.65
N ARG A 76 15.04 -0.44 -6.66
CA ARG A 76 14.22 0.76 -6.47
C ARG A 76 12.76 0.47 -6.82
N VAL A 77 11.84 1.03 -6.06
CA VAL A 77 10.39 0.88 -6.28
C VAL A 77 9.71 2.24 -6.13
N GLU A 78 8.69 2.44 -6.97
CA GLU A 78 7.79 3.59 -6.91
C GLU A 78 6.35 3.08 -6.79
N LEU A 79 5.58 3.72 -5.92
CA LEU A 79 4.15 3.49 -5.76
C LEU A 79 3.43 4.80 -6.11
N VAL A 80 2.54 4.73 -7.09
CA VAL A 80 1.73 5.88 -7.53
C VAL A 80 0.28 5.59 -7.17
N LEU A 81 -0.29 6.35 -6.23
CA LEU A 81 -1.61 6.09 -5.66
C LEU A 81 -2.58 7.26 -5.79
N ALA A 82 -3.85 6.91 -5.93
CA ALA A 82 -4.97 7.82 -5.80
C ALA A 82 -5.94 7.30 -4.72
N HIS A 83 -6.45 8.24 -3.93
CA HIS A 83 -7.41 7.98 -2.84
C HIS A 83 -8.73 8.72 -3.11
N PRO A 84 -9.90 8.11 -2.80
CA PRO A 84 -11.20 8.78 -3.03
C PRO A 84 -11.41 10.00 -2.12
N THR A 85 -10.55 10.20 -1.14
CA THR A 85 -10.56 11.37 -0.24
C THR A 85 -9.98 12.64 -0.87
N GLY A 86 -9.56 12.60 -2.14
CA GLY A 86 -8.94 13.73 -2.83
C GLY A 86 -7.44 13.82 -2.64
N VAL A 87 -6.81 12.76 -2.16
CA VAL A 87 -5.36 12.67 -1.95
C VAL A 87 -4.74 11.83 -3.06
N THR A 88 -3.63 12.29 -3.61
CA THR A 88 -2.73 11.48 -4.45
C THR A 88 -1.35 11.45 -3.81
N GLU A 89 -0.64 10.36 -3.99
CA GLU A 89 0.73 10.24 -3.46
C GLU A 89 1.64 9.51 -4.44
N ILE A 90 2.90 9.92 -4.44
CA ILE A 90 4.00 9.19 -5.05
C ILE A 90 4.93 8.82 -3.91
N ASP A 91 5.13 7.53 -3.71
CA ASP A 91 6.05 6.99 -2.73
C ASP A 91 7.22 6.35 -3.46
N GLU A 92 8.43 6.56 -2.97
CA GLU A 92 9.63 5.99 -3.54
C GLU A 92 10.46 5.31 -2.46
N GLY A 93 11.17 4.26 -2.83
CA GLY A 93 11.99 3.56 -1.88
C GLY A 93 12.69 2.33 -2.46
N THR A 94 12.83 1.33 -1.63
CA THR A 94 13.64 0.15 -1.91
C THR A 94 12.84 -1.13 -1.80
N VAL A 95 13.24 -2.12 -2.59
CA VAL A 95 12.76 -3.49 -2.48
C VAL A 95 13.95 -4.42 -2.37
N THR A 96 13.90 -5.34 -1.41
CA THR A 96 14.90 -6.41 -1.21
C THR A 96 14.17 -7.73 -1.02
N ASP A 97 14.78 -8.80 -1.53
CA ASP A 97 14.35 -10.17 -1.26
C ASP A 97 15.38 -10.80 -0.31
N ALA A 98 14.95 -11.08 0.93
CA ALA A 98 15.78 -11.66 1.96
C ALA A 98 15.16 -12.99 2.41
N ASP A 99 15.77 -14.11 2.00
CA ASP A 99 15.37 -15.47 2.40
C ASP A 99 13.86 -15.77 2.13
N GLY A 100 13.37 -15.36 0.95
CA GLY A 100 11.98 -15.57 0.55
C GLY A 100 10.99 -14.58 1.13
N VAL A 101 11.44 -13.54 1.81
CA VAL A 101 10.64 -12.42 2.29
C VAL A 101 10.97 -11.19 1.46
N LEU A 102 9.97 -10.68 0.76
CA LEU A 102 10.08 -9.41 0.04
C LEU A 102 9.87 -8.27 1.04
N VAL A 103 10.84 -7.38 1.15
CA VAL A 103 10.78 -6.20 2.03
C VAL A 103 10.77 -4.95 1.18
N ILE A 104 9.72 -4.14 1.34
CA ILE A 104 9.55 -2.87 0.62
C ILE A 104 9.45 -1.75 1.65
N GLU A 105 10.32 -0.75 1.51
CA GLU A 105 10.32 0.45 2.34
C GLU A 105 10.09 1.65 1.44
N LEU A 106 9.04 2.40 1.72
CA LEU A 106 8.58 3.53 0.91
C LEU A 106 8.37 4.77 1.77
N GLN A 107 8.62 5.92 1.18
CA GLN A 107 8.23 7.21 1.75
C GLN A 107 7.73 8.13 0.64
N SER A 108 6.75 8.95 0.95
CA SER A 108 6.21 9.91 -0.02
C SER A 108 7.26 10.93 -0.45
N THR A 109 7.34 11.13 -1.77
CA THR A 109 8.10 12.23 -2.38
C THR A 109 7.19 13.32 -2.89
N LEU A 110 5.90 13.01 -3.04
CA LEU A 110 4.84 13.96 -3.38
C LEU A 110 3.54 13.53 -2.71
N VAL A 111 2.84 14.49 -2.11
CA VAL A 111 1.44 14.35 -1.72
C VAL A 111 0.66 15.49 -2.36
N GLY A 112 -0.30 15.14 -3.24
CA GLY A 112 -1.18 16.09 -3.89
C GLY A 112 -2.55 16.09 -3.23
N LEU A 113 -3.13 17.26 -3.00
CA LEU A 113 -4.42 17.42 -2.34
C LEU A 113 -5.39 18.16 -3.23
N SER A 114 -6.63 17.65 -3.36
CA SER A 114 -7.72 18.45 -3.88
C SER A 114 -8.08 19.55 -2.88
N SER A 115 -8.79 20.58 -3.33
CA SER A 115 -9.14 21.72 -2.48
C SER A 115 -9.99 21.33 -1.26
N SER A 116 -10.71 20.22 -1.32
CA SER A 116 -11.56 19.71 -0.24
C SER A 116 -10.90 18.61 0.61
N ALA A 117 -9.70 18.16 0.23
CA ALA A 117 -9.01 17.10 0.95
C ALA A 117 -8.51 17.59 2.32
N LYS A 118 -8.51 16.69 3.32
CA LYS A 118 -7.81 16.94 4.57
C LYS A 118 -6.30 16.97 4.31
N GLU A 119 -5.59 17.76 5.10
CA GLU A 119 -4.14 17.85 4.99
C GLU A 119 -3.48 16.52 5.27
N VAL A 120 -2.70 16.03 4.31
CA VAL A 120 -1.73 14.95 4.47
C VAL A 120 -0.40 15.48 3.95
N VAL A 121 0.63 15.42 4.79
CA VAL A 121 1.96 15.99 4.49
C VAL A 121 2.93 14.92 4.05
N ALA A 122 2.95 13.78 4.73
CA ALA A 122 3.88 12.69 4.45
C ALA A 122 3.31 11.34 4.83
N VAL A 123 3.71 10.32 4.09
CA VAL A 123 3.35 8.92 4.32
C VAL A 123 4.62 8.07 4.24
N GLN A 124 4.74 7.10 5.14
CA GLN A 124 5.79 6.09 5.12
C GLN A 124 5.13 4.71 5.20
N ARG A 125 5.57 3.79 4.36
CA ARG A 125 5.04 2.42 4.30
C ARG A 125 6.18 1.42 4.43
N SER A 126 5.97 0.42 5.29
CA SER A 126 6.86 -0.74 5.45
C SER A 126 6.04 -1.98 5.14
N ILE A 127 6.46 -2.75 4.14
CA ILE A 127 5.71 -3.91 3.64
C ILE A 127 6.62 -5.13 3.66
N ARG A 128 6.10 -6.26 4.16
CA ARG A 128 6.76 -7.56 4.14
C ARG A 128 5.81 -8.60 3.57
N VAL A 129 6.27 -9.31 2.54
CA VAL A 129 5.45 -10.31 1.85
C VAL A 129 6.23 -11.61 1.69
N ASN A 130 5.62 -12.71 2.08
CA ASN A 130 6.08 -14.06 1.77
C ASN A 130 5.01 -14.80 0.95
N ARG A 131 5.11 -16.12 0.82
CA ARG A 131 4.18 -16.91 -0.01
C ARG A 131 2.74 -16.82 0.43
N SER A 132 2.47 -16.64 1.73
CA SER A 132 1.13 -16.76 2.32
C SER A 132 0.66 -15.50 3.02
N GLU A 133 1.55 -14.59 3.36
CA GLU A 133 1.24 -13.48 4.24
C GLU A 133 1.85 -12.18 3.74
N TRP A 134 1.07 -11.12 3.84
CA TRP A 134 1.45 -9.73 3.56
C TRP A 134 1.21 -8.94 4.84
N HIS A 135 2.26 -8.38 5.41
CA HIS A 135 2.18 -7.51 6.57
C HIS A 135 2.66 -6.12 6.21
N TYR A 136 1.93 -5.09 6.65
CA TYR A 136 2.39 -3.71 6.49
C TYR A 136 2.13 -2.86 7.72
N THR A 137 2.93 -1.82 7.85
CA THR A 137 2.68 -0.68 8.72
C THR A 137 2.72 0.60 7.89
N LEU A 138 1.91 1.57 8.30
CA LEU A 138 1.87 2.89 7.69
C LEU A 138 2.00 3.96 8.76
N ARG A 139 2.92 4.89 8.54
CA ARG A 139 3.09 6.09 9.35
C ARG A 139 2.68 7.31 8.53
N MET A 140 2.14 8.32 9.17
CA MET A 140 1.59 9.48 8.48
C MET A 140 1.80 10.76 9.28
N ALA A 141 2.08 11.86 8.55
CA ALA A 141 1.97 13.21 9.06
C ALA A 141 0.76 13.88 8.39
N ALA A 142 -0.23 14.26 9.18
CA ALA A 142 -1.48 14.83 8.67
C ALA A 142 -2.15 15.69 9.74
N VAL A 143 -3.00 16.62 9.32
CA VAL A 143 -3.85 17.47 10.15
C VAL A 143 -3.11 18.11 11.34
N GLY A 144 -1.91 18.64 11.07
CA GLY A 144 -1.06 19.30 12.06
C GLY A 144 -0.27 18.35 12.96
N GLN A 145 -0.33 17.04 12.76
CA GLN A 145 0.39 16.05 13.55
C GLN A 145 1.72 15.64 12.88
N PRO A 146 2.79 15.39 13.66
CA PRO A 146 4.04 14.86 13.10
C PRO A 146 3.88 13.42 12.62
N VAL A 147 4.86 12.94 11.84
CA VAL A 147 4.89 11.54 11.37
C VAL A 147 4.85 10.60 12.56
N GLN A 148 3.86 9.72 12.56
CA GLN A 148 3.66 8.72 13.60
C GLN A 148 2.85 7.53 13.08
N HIS A 149 2.80 6.47 13.84
CA HIS A 149 2.05 5.27 13.48
C HIS A 149 0.57 5.60 13.20
N HIS A 150 0.03 5.04 12.11
CA HIS A 150 -1.38 5.20 11.74
C HIS A 150 -2.06 3.86 11.50
N LEU A 151 -1.49 2.98 10.68
CA LEU A 151 -2.13 1.71 10.32
C LEU A 151 -1.15 0.54 10.45
N ALA A 152 -1.70 -0.63 10.76
CA ALA A 152 -1.02 -1.92 10.63
C ALA A 152 -2.03 -2.99 10.24
N ALA A 153 -1.64 -3.88 9.33
CA ALA A 153 -2.50 -4.99 8.91
C ALA A 153 -1.68 -6.23 8.55
N THR A 154 -2.34 -7.37 8.64
CA THR A 154 -1.83 -8.65 8.16
C THR A 154 -2.87 -9.27 7.25
N LEU A 155 -2.48 -9.52 6.01
CA LEU A 155 -3.31 -10.12 4.98
C LEU A 155 -2.78 -11.50 4.63
N ARG A 156 -3.68 -12.38 4.23
CA ARG A 156 -3.35 -13.73 3.76
C ARG A 156 -3.72 -13.87 2.29
N ARG A 157 -2.87 -14.60 1.56
CA ARG A 157 -3.12 -14.91 0.16
C ARG A 157 -4.41 -15.72 0.05
N GLN A 158 -5.24 -15.33 -0.88
CA GLN A 158 -6.47 -16.02 -1.21
C GLN A 158 -6.25 -17.00 -2.36
N PRO A 159 -7.03 -18.11 -2.42
CA PRO A 159 -6.96 -19.09 -3.51
C PRO A 159 -7.22 -18.48 -4.89
#